data_e6bef767c5529b5d74f812b906f6d28f
#
_entry.id   e6bef767c5529b5d74f812b906f6d28f
#
_cell.length_a   1.000
_cell.length_b   1.000
_cell.length_c   1.000
_cell.angle_alpha   90.00
_cell.angle_beta   90.00
_cell.angle_gamma   90.00
#
_symmetry.space_group_name_H-M   'P 1'
#
loop_
_entity.id
_entity.type
_entity.pdbx_description
1 polymer ?
#
loop_
_entity_poly.entity_id
_entity_poly.type
_entity_poly.pdbx_seq_one_letter_code
_entity_poly.pdbx_strand_id
1 'polypeptide(L)'
;MGYVRWLGHASVEVKLDNKLILIDPWLTNPKSPVKPEEYSNVDYVVVTHDHGDHLGEALDILKRTKAKFIGIYELANYMIEQGVSSDRVIGGNIGGPIKVDDFTFILTPAYHSSARGHPTGVVVIGKEASIYHAGDTGLFAEMEFIGELYKPKIALLPIGGLFTMGPVEAAKAVELIKPEVVIPIHYATFPLLEQTADKFVGAVKNKGIPVKVIVLKPGDYYHF
;
A
#
# COMPACT_ATOMS: atom_id res chain seq x y z
N MET A 1 -17.38 -9.42 -4.28
CA MET A 1 -17.17 -8.06 -4.80
C MET A 1 -16.11 -7.40 -3.93
N GLY A 2 -14.97 -7.13 -4.52
CA GLY A 2 -13.84 -6.51 -3.86
C GLY A 2 -13.97 -5.00 -3.75
N TYR A 3 -13.19 -4.39 -2.86
CA TYR A 3 -13.06 -2.95 -2.80
C TYR A 3 -11.69 -2.53 -2.25
N VAL A 4 -11.32 -1.29 -2.59
CA VAL A 4 -10.26 -0.53 -1.93
C VAL A 4 -10.91 0.65 -1.23
N ARG A 5 -10.59 0.86 0.03
CA ARG A 5 -10.99 2.02 0.84
C ARG A 5 -9.76 2.79 1.27
N TRP A 6 -9.72 4.09 0.99
CA TRP A 6 -8.63 4.92 1.44
C TRP A 6 -8.88 5.43 2.87
N LEU A 7 -7.93 5.18 3.76
CA LEU A 7 -8.05 5.57 5.18
C LEU A 7 -7.23 6.83 5.52
N GLY A 8 -6.77 7.54 4.50
CA GLY A 8 -5.88 8.71 4.64
C GLY A 8 -4.41 8.31 4.58
N HIS A 9 -3.55 9.24 4.17
CA HIS A 9 -2.11 9.06 3.97
C HIS A 9 -1.82 7.87 3.06
N ALA A 10 -1.02 6.91 3.51
CA ALA A 10 -0.77 5.65 2.81
C ALA A 10 -1.65 4.49 3.30
N SER A 11 -2.48 4.72 4.33
CA SER A 11 -3.31 3.68 4.94
C SER A 11 -4.47 3.26 4.05
N VAL A 12 -4.56 1.97 3.77
CA VAL A 12 -5.55 1.40 2.86
C VAL A 12 -6.17 0.13 3.45
N GLU A 13 -7.48 0.03 3.33
CA GLU A 13 -8.24 -1.19 3.57
C GLU A 13 -8.62 -1.82 2.23
N VAL A 14 -8.32 -3.09 2.06
CA VAL A 14 -8.65 -3.87 0.87
C VAL A 14 -9.52 -5.05 1.24
N LYS A 15 -10.68 -5.17 0.61
CA LYS A 15 -11.47 -6.40 0.61
C LYS A 15 -11.21 -7.14 -0.70
N LEU A 16 -10.61 -8.32 -0.61
CA LEU A 16 -10.27 -9.15 -1.76
C LEU A 16 -10.55 -10.62 -1.42
N ASP A 17 -11.26 -11.34 -2.31
CA ASP A 17 -11.61 -12.76 -2.10
C ASP A 17 -12.21 -13.05 -0.71
N ASN A 18 -13.10 -12.17 -0.23
CA ASN A 18 -13.71 -12.19 1.10
C ASN A 18 -12.74 -12.02 2.28
N LYS A 19 -11.47 -11.68 2.04
CA LYS A 19 -10.47 -11.38 3.07
C LYS A 19 -10.31 -9.88 3.25
N LEU A 20 -10.08 -9.45 4.48
CA LEU A 20 -9.80 -8.07 4.84
C LEU A 20 -8.30 -7.87 5.07
N ILE A 21 -7.69 -7.01 4.28
CA ILE A 21 -6.27 -6.70 4.28
C ILE A 21 -6.10 -5.23 4.66
N LEU A 22 -5.30 -4.94 5.66
CA LEU A 22 -4.86 -3.58 5.97
C LEU A 22 -3.42 -3.41 5.47
N ILE A 23 -3.17 -2.34 4.74
CA ILE A 23 -1.82 -1.97 4.27
C ILE A 23 -1.48 -0.63 4.92
N ASP A 24 -0.31 -0.57 5.57
CA ASP A 24 0.23 0.60 6.27
C ASP A 24 -0.79 1.26 7.22
N PRO A 25 -1.26 0.53 8.26
CA PRO A 25 -2.42 0.94 9.04
C PRO A 25 -2.09 2.04 10.08
N TRP A 26 -1.74 3.25 9.62
CA TRP A 26 -1.68 4.43 10.45
C TRP A 26 -3.09 5.02 10.60
N LEU A 27 -3.89 4.41 11.46
CA LEU A 27 -5.31 4.71 11.62
C LEU A 27 -5.58 5.94 12.51
N THR A 28 -4.54 6.47 13.16
CA THR A 28 -4.58 7.73 13.91
C THR A 28 -4.09 8.93 13.09
N ASN A 29 -3.90 8.78 11.77
CA ASN A 29 -3.51 9.89 10.91
C ASN A 29 -4.57 11.01 10.92
N PRO A 30 -4.18 12.29 10.70
CA PRO A 30 -5.10 13.42 10.79
C PRO A 30 -6.31 13.41 9.85
N LYS A 31 -6.30 12.52 8.85
CA LYS A 31 -7.36 12.37 7.85
C LYS A 31 -8.14 11.07 8.01
N SER A 32 -7.77 10.22 8.98
CA SER A 32 -8.40 8.91 9.16
C SER A 32 -9.90 9.05 9.44
N PRO A 33 -10.75 8.31 8.70
CA PRO A 33 -12.20 8.28 8.92
C PRO A 33 -12.62 7.21 9.94
N VAL A 34 -11.67 6.45 10.49
CA VAL A 34 -11.89 5.29 11.36
C VAL A 34 -11.02 5.38 12.61
N LYS A 35 -11.36 4.57 13.61
CA LYS A 35 -10.54 4.36 14.79
C LYS A 35 -9.91 2.97 14.78
N PRO A 36 -8.71 2.78 15.37
CA PRO A 36 -8.06 1.47 15.42
C PRO A 36 -8.93 0.36 16.02
N GLU A 37 -9.78 0.69 16.99
CA GLU A 37 -10.66 -0.26 17.71
C GLU A 37 -11.75 -0.86 16.82
N GLU A 38 -12.08 -0.24 15.70
CA GLU A 38 -13.08 -0.75 14.75
C GLU A 38 -12.60 -2.00 14.02
N TYR A 39 -11.27 -2.21 13.97
CA TYR A 39 -10.66 -3.37 13.31
C TYR A 39 -10.48 -4.55 14.25
N SER A 40 -11.55 -5.31 14.49
CA SER A 40 -11.54 -6.53 15.32
C SER A 40 -11.39 -7.83 14.50
N ASN A 41 -11.71 -7.78 13.20
CA ASN A 41 -11.66 -8.92 12.29
C ASN A 41 -10.88 -8.57 11.03
N VAL A 42 -9.55 -8.66 11.12
CA VAL A 42 -8.62 -8.45 10.00
C VAL A 42 -7.96 -9.78 9.69
N ASP A 43 -7.82 -10.11 8.42
CA ASP A 43 -7.15 -11.34 7.99
C ASP A 43 -5.64 -11.12 7.83
N TYR A 44 -5.24 -9.99 7.22
CA TYR A 44 -3.84 -9.67 6.96
C TYR A 44 -3.51 -8.21 7.28
N VAL A 45 -2.35 -8.00 7.87
CA VAL A 45 -1.72 -6.70 8.05
C VAL A 45 -0.42 -6.70 7.27
N VAL A 46 -0.29 -5.80 6.31
CA VAL A 46 0.92 -5.61 5.50
C VAL A 46 1.54 -4.27 5.86
N VAL A 47 2.84 -4.24 6.10
CA VAL A 47 3.55 -2.99 6.35
C VAL A 47 4.72 -2.87 5.37
N THR A 48 4.74 -1.77 4.63
CA THR A 48 5.73 -1.53 3.58
C THR A 48 7.11 -1.18 4.15
N HIS A 49 7.15 -0.43 5.25
CA HIS A 49 8.36 -0.06 5.97
C HIS A 49 8.03 0.49 7.37
N ASP A 50 9.03 0.71 8.20
CA ASP A 50 8.87 0.98 9.63
C ASP A 50 8.77 2.45 10.03
N HIS A 51 8.55 3.38 9.12
CA HIS A 51 8.20 4.75 9.50
C HIS A 51 6.86 4.77 10.24
N GLY A 52 6.72 5.69 11.21
CA GLY A 52 5.57 5.72 12.11
C GLY A 52 4.24 5.95 11.40
N ASP A 53 4.24 6.66 10.28
CA ASP A 53 3.09 6.94 9.42
C ASP A 53 2.70 5.78 8.47
N HIS A 54 3.43 4.65 8.54
CA HIS A 54 3.13 3.39 7.85
C HIS A 54 2.95 2.23 8.83
N LEU A 55 3.91 2.05 9.76
CA LEU A 55 3.81 1.05 10.82
C LEU A 55 2.55 1.29 11.67
N GLY A 56 2.26 2.53 12.00
CA GLY A 56 1.05 2.96 12.66
C GLY A 56 0.61 2.02 13.79
N GLU A 57 -0.64 1.57 13.74
CA GLU A 57 -1.24 0.66 14.71
C GLU A 57 -1.12 -0.82 14.35
N ALA A 58 -0.24 -1.19 13.39
CA ALA A 58 -0.07 -2.58 12.94
C ALA A 58 0.17 -3.54 14.11
N LEU A 59 1.09 -3.20 15.01
CA LEU A 59 1.43 -4.05 16.16
C LEU A 59 0.23 -4.25 17.10
N ASP A 60 -0.52 -3.20 17.35
CA ASP A 60 -1.70 -3.21 18.21
C ASP A 60 -2.82 -4.07 17.62
N ILE A 61 -3.07 -3.93 16.31
CA ILE A 61 -4.05 -4.74 15.57
C ILE A 61 -3.64 -6.21 15.61
N LEU A 62 -2.37 -6.53 15.35
CA LEU A 62 -1.85 -7.90 15.39
C LEU A 62 -1.99 -8.54 16.78
N LYS A 63 -1.80 -7.78 17.85
CA LYS A 63 -1.97 -8.27 19.22
C LYS A 63 -3.44 -8.52 19.60
N ARG A 64 -4.35 -7.70 19.09
CA ARG A 64 -5.80 -7.79 19.39
C ARG A 64 -6.55 -8.77 18.51
N THR A 65 -6.01 -9.12 17.35
CA THR A 65 -6.70 -9.92 16.34
C THR A 65 -5.96 -11.23 16.06
N LYS A 66 -6.50 -12.03 15.15
CA LYS A 66 -5.83 -13.21 14.60
C LYS A 66 -5.16 -12.94 13.25
N ALA A 67 -5.01 -11.68 12.86
CA ALA A 67 -4.41 -11.29 11.59
C ALA A 67 -3.00 -11.86 11.43
N LYS A 68 -2.64 -12.21 10.20
CA LYS A 68 -1.28 -12.56 9.81
C LYS A 68 -0.55 -11.30 9.37
N PHE A 69 0.70 -11.16 9.79
CA PHE A 69 1.60 -10.09 9.34
C PHE A 69 2.33 -10.51 8.07
N ILE A 70 2.47 -9.59 7.12
CA ILE A 70 3.33 -9.73 5.93
C ILE A 70 4.21 -8.48 5.81
N GLY A 71 5.50 -8.66 5.62
CA GLY A 71 6.45 -7.56 5.42
C GLY A 71 7.88 -8.04 5.19
N ILE A 72 8.82 -7.10 5.09
CA ILE A 72 10.23 -7.41 4.95
C ILE A 72 10.73 -8.19 6.18
N TYR A 73 11.71 -9.08 5.98
CA TYR A 73 12.18 -10.04 6.98
C TYR A 73 12.56 -9.39 8.33
N GLU A 74 13.28 -8.28 8.31
CA GLU A 74 13.72 -7.60 9.54
C GLU A 74 12.54 -6.98 10.30
N LEU A 75 11.54 -6.47 9.59
CA LEU A 75 10.33 -5.94 10.21
C LEU A 75 9.44 -7.08 10.76
N ALA A 76 9.41 -8.22 10.08
CA ALA A 76 8.74 -9.42 10.58
C ALA A 76 9.38 -9.91 11.90
N ASN A 77 10.70 -9.96 11.97
CA ASN A 77 11.41 -10.30 13.22
C ASN A 77 11.06 -9.32 14.34
N TYR A 78 11.04 -8.02 14.04
CA TYR A 78 10.61 -7.01 15.00
C TYR A 78 9.19 -7.28 15.54
N MET A 79 8.23 -7.68 14.69
CA MET A 79 6.88 -8.03 15.17
C MET A 79 6.91 -9.19 16.17
N ILE A 80 7.74 -10.21 15.93
CA ILE A 80 7.92 -11.34 16.84
C ILE A 80 8.55 -10.87 18.17
N GLU A 81 9.60 -10.07 18.10
CA GLU A 81 10.24 -9.47 19.28
C GLU A 81 9.28 -8.63 20.12
N GLN A 82 8.32 -7.98 19.48
CA GLN A 82 7.26 -7.23 20.16
C GLN A 82 6.11 -8.11 20.69
N GLY A 83 6.20 -9.44 20.56
CA GLY A 83 5.25 -10.38 21.15
C GLY A 83 4.10 -10.83 20.23
N VAL A 84 4.19 -10.59 18.91
CA VAL A 84 3.28 -11.23 17.96
C VAL A 84 3.72 -12.69 17.78
N SER A 85 2.78 -13.64 17.82
CA SER A 85 3.07 -15.07 17.69
C SER A 85 3.71 -15.38 16.32
N SER A 86 4.83 -16.10 16.32
CA SER A 86 5.63 -16.38 15.12
C SER A 86 4.91 -17.16 14.04
N ASP A 87 3.89 -17.97 14.40
CA ASP A 87 3.05 -18.70 13.46
C ASP A 87 2.15 -17.79 12.59
N ARG A 88 2.00 -16.52 12.98
CA ARG A 88 1.24 -15.51 12.25
C ARG A 88 2.10 -14.43 11.60
N VAL A 89 3.41 -14.53 11.70
CA VAL A 89 4.32 -13.54 11.14
C VAL A 89 5.06 -14.13 9.95
N ILE A 90 4.83 -13.58 8.78
CA ILE A 90 5.43 -14.05 7.54
C ILE A 90 6.37 -12.96 6.99
N GLY A 91 7.65 -13.16 7.20
CA GLY A 91 8.70 -12.32 6.62
C GLY A 91 9.14 -12.84 5.26
N GLY A 92 9.38 -11.94 4.35
CA GLY A 92 9.96 -12.26 3.05
C GLY A 92 11.01 -11.26 2.62
N ASN A 93 11.42 -11.34 1.36
CA ASN A 93 12.33 -10.37 0.78
C ASN A 93 11.82 -9.91 -0.58
N ILE A 94 12.39 -8.79 -1.09
CA ILE A 94 12.01 -8.18 -2.36
C ILE A 94 12.11 -9.19 -3.50
N GLY A 95 11.05 -9.31 -4.30
CA GLY A 95 10.95 -10.17 -5.47
C GLY A 95 10.56 -11.62 -5.17
N GLY A 96 10.68 -12.07 -3.91
CA GLY A 96 10.28 -13.44 -3.54
C GLY A 96 8.76 -13.56 -3.37
N PRO A 97 8.10 -14.59 -3.97
CA PRO A 97 6.67 -14.80 -3.78
C PRO A 97 6.38 -15.36 -2.37
N ILE A 98 5.66 -14.60 -1.57
CA ILE A 98 5.17 -15.00 -0.25
C ILE A 98 3.76 -15.58 -0.44
N LYS A 99 3.61 -16.90 -0.37
CA LYS A 99 2.33 -17.59 -0.51
C LYS A 99 1.71 -17.81 0.87
N VAL A 100 0.52 -17.25 1.07
CA VAL A 100 -0.24 -17.37 2.32
C VAL A 100 -1.69 -17.61 2.00
N ASP A 101 -2.22 -18.77 2.42
CA ASP A 101 -3.55 -19.25 2.07
C ASP A 101 -3.74 -19.20 0.52
N ASP A 102 -4.77 -18.54 0.01
CA ASP A 102 -5.04 -18.40 -1.43
C ASP A 102 -4.36 -17.16 -2.06
N PHE A 103 -3.57 -16.41 -1.29
CA PHE A 103 -2.92 -15.19 -1.74
C PHE A 103 -1.44 -15.38 -2.04
N THR A 104 -0.95 -14.55 -2.95
CA THR A 104 0.48 -14.33 -3.13
C THR A 104 0.80 -12.85 -2.91
N PHE A 105 1.73 -12.58 -2.00
CA PHE A 105 2.26 -11.24 -1.78
C PHE A 105 3.66 -11.15 -2.38
N ILE A 106 3.92 -10.10 -3.14
CA ILE A 106 5.24 -9.81 -3.70
C ILE A 106 5.71 -8.48 -3.13
N LEU A 107 6.74 -8.50 -2.32
CA LEU A 107 7.41 -7.28 -1.91
C LEU A 107 8.22 -6.73 -3.09
N THR A 108 7.97 -5.48 -3.47
CA THR A 108 8.66 -4.82 -4.59
C THR A 108 9.73 -3.86 -4.07
N PRO A 109 10.72 -3.47 -4.88
CA PRO A 109 11.62 -2.39 -4.53
C PRO A 109 10.86 -1.11 -4.20
N ALA A 110 11.45 -0.29 -3.34
CA ALA A 110 11.03 1.08 -3.08
C ALA A 110 12.27 1.96 -2.80
N TYR A 111 12.36 3.12 -3.42
CA TYR A 111 13.45 4.07 -3.20
C TYR A 111 13.08 5.03 -2.08
N HIS A 112 13.34 4.60 -0.87
CA HIS A 112 13.03 5.31 0.35
C HIS A 112 14.00 4.88 1.46
N SER A 113 13.82 5.36 2.68
CA SER A 113 14.58 4.94 3.87
C SER A 113 13.73 4.08 4.80
N SER A 114 14.40 3.29 5.62
CA SER A 114 13.80 2.47 6.67
C SER A 114 14.86 2.18 7.72
N ALA A 115 14.45 1.95 8.96
CA ALA A 115 15.39 1.52 10.02
C ALA A 115 15.48 -0.02 10.10
N ARG A 116 14.46 -0.74 9.64
CA ARG A 116 14.38 -2.21 9.70
C ARG A 116 14.15 -2.82 8.33
N GLY A 117 15.22 -3.29 7.73
CA GLY A 117 15.21 -3.82 6.36
C GLY A 117 15.06 -2.74 5.28
N HIS A 118 14.89 -3.15 4.05
CA HIS A 118 14.62 -2.23 2.95
C HIS A 118 13.13 -1.83 2.93
N PRO A 119 12.80 -0.57 2.61
CA PRO A 119 11.43 -0.19 2.31
C PRO A 119 10.93 -0.95 1.07
N THR A 120 9.66 -1.26 1.05
CA THR A 120 9.04 -2.04 -0.04
C THR A 120 7.73 -1.42 -0.46
N GLY A 121 7.31 -1.68 -1.71
CA GLY A 121 5.90 -1.76 -2.04
C GLY A 121 5.41 -3.19 -1.89
N VAL A 122 4.16 -3.45 -2.20
CA VAL A 122 3.57 -4.78 -2.19
C VAL A 122 2.58 -4.97 -3.34
N VAL A 123 2.69 -6.09 -4.04
CA VAL A 123 1.62 -6.58 -4.92
C VAL A 123 0.87 -7.66 -4.18
N VAL A 124 -0.42 -7.48 -3.98
CA VAL A 124 -1.33 -8.47 -3.42
C VAL A 124 -2.08 -9.15 -4.56
N ILE A 125 -1.88 -10.43 -4.75
CA ILE A 125 -2.48 -11.23 -5.83
C ILE A 125 -3.50 -12.18 -5.21
N GLY A 126 -4.76 -11.97 -5.52
CA GLY A 126 -5.88 -12.86 -5.21
C GLY A 126 -6.51 -13.42 -6.49
N LYS A 127 -7.65 -14.09 -6.36
CA LYS A 127 -8.41 -14.65 -7.50
C LYS A 127 -9.17 -13.57 -8.28
N GLU A 128 -9.76 -12.59 -7.56
CA GLU A 128 -10.57 -11.51 -8.17
C GLU A 128 -9.71 -10.41 -8.82
N ALA A 129 -8.56 -10.10 -8.25
CA ALA A 129 -7.69 -9.01 -8.71
C ALA A 129 -6.25 -9.12 -8.20
N SER A 130 -5.37 -8.35 -8.85
CA SER A 130 -4.03 -8.00 -8.37
C SER A 130 -4.00 -6.50 -8.03
N ILE A 131 -3.49 -6.15 -6.86
CA ILE A 131 -3.45 -4.79 -6.33
C ILE A 131 -2.01 -4.45 -5.95
N TYR A 132 -1.49 -3.35 -6.48
CA TYR A 132 -0.17 -2.83 -6.12
C TYR A 132 -0.30 -1.61 -5.23
N HIS A 133 0.31 -1.66 -4.05
CA HIS A 133 0.54 -0.52 -3.18
C HIS A 133 2.04 -0.21 -3.21
N ALA A 134 2.39 0.97 -3.69
CA ALA A 134 3.80 1.30 -3.92
C ALA A 134 4.59 1.56 -2.63
N GLY A 135 3.90 1.74 -1.49
CA GLY A 135 4.53 2.26 -0.28
C GLY A 135 5.07 3.66 -0.50
N ASP A 136 6.09 4.02 0.25
CA ASP A 136 6.84 5.26 0.01
C ASP A 136 8.00 5.00 -0.92
N THR A 137 7.99 5.67 -2.05
CA THR A 137 9.03 5.51 -3.07
C THR A 137 9.19 6.73 -3.96
N GLY A 138 10.42 6.98 -4.39
CA GLY A 138 10.71 7.70 -5.61
C GLY A 138 10.34 6.88 -6.85
N LEU A 139 10.41 7.48 -8.03
CA LEU A 139 10.23 6.79 -9.31
C LEU A 139 11.46 5.90 -9.61
N PHE A 140 11.22 4.68 -10.09
CA PHE A 140 12.27 3.77 -10.57
C PHE A 140 11.84 3.02 -11.83
N ALA A 141 12.81 2.61 -12.64
CA ALA A 141 12.53 2.04 -13.96
C ALA A 141 11.87 0.66 -13.89
N GLU A 142 12.23 -0.13 -12.87
CA GLU A 142 11.73 -1.50 -12.68
C GLU A 142 10.22 -1.56 -12.32
N MET A 143 9.55 -0.42 -12.14
CA MET A 143 8.09 -0.35 -12.09
C MET A 143 7.44 -0.93 -13.36
N GLU A 144 8.17 -0.91 -14.50
CA GLU A 144 7.74 -1.58 -15.73
C GLU A 144 7.59 -3.10 -15.53
N PHE A 145 8.54 -3.75 -14.86
CA PHE A 145 8.46 -5.18 -14.56
C PHE A 145 7.33 -5.52 -13.59
N ILE A 146 6.98 -4.61 -12.67
CA ILE A 146 5.82 -4.81 -11.81
C ILE A 146 4.55 -4.90 -12.68
N GLY A 147 4.43 -3.99 -13.66
CA GLY A 147 3.34 -4.01 -14.63
C GLY A 147 3.30 -5.27 -15.49
N GLU A 148 4.44 -5.67 -16.06
CA GLU A 148 4.53 -6.82 -16.95
C GLU A 148 4.27 -8.16 -16.27
N LEU A 149 4.90 -8.37 -15.10
CA LEU A 149 4.89 -9.65 -14.39
C LEU A 149 3.60 -9.87 -13.58
N TYR A 150 3.12 -8.82 -12.90
CA TYR A 150 2.02 -8.99 -11.94
C TYR A 150 0.71 -8.34 -12.40
N LYS A 151 0.75 -7.52 -13.45
CA LYS A 151 -0.42 -6.90 -14.11
C LYS A 151 -1.44 -6.36 -13.10
N PRO A 152 -1.05 -5.43 -12.21
CA PRO A 152 -1.95 -4.96 -11.18
C PRO A 152 -3.16 -4.27 -11.81
N LYS A 153 -4.36 -4.75 -11.45
CA LYS A 153 -5.61 -4.12 -11.85
C LYS A 153 -5.73 -2.72 -11.24
N ILE A 154 -5.29 -2.60 -9.99
CA ILE A 154 -5.33 -1.33 -9.24
C ILE A 154 -3.91 -1.03 -8.73
N ALA A 155 -3.45 0.20 -8.95
CA ALA A 155 -2.21 0.72 -8.35
C ALA A 155 -2.52 1.88 -7.41
N LEU A 156 -1.98 1.82 -6.19
CA LEU A 156 -2.01 2.90 -5.22
C LEU A 156 -0.62 3.54 -5.20
N LEU A 157 -0.54 4.80 -5.62
CA LEU A 157 0.74 5.49 -5.82
C LEU A 157 0.84 6.75 -4.97
N PRO A 158 1.95 6.96 -4.24
CA PRO A 158 2.18 8.20 -3.52
C PRO A 158 2.38 9.35 -4.51
N ILE A 159 1.77 10.49 -4.21
CA ILE A 159 1.86 11.70 -5.05
C ILE A 159 2.27 12.95 -4.27
N GLY A 160 2.58 12.81 -2.98
CA GLY A 160 2.80 13.93 -2.07
C GLY A 160 4.03 14.76 -2.36
N GLY A 161 5.02 14.22 -3.08
CA GLY A 161 6.31 14.87 -3.28
C GLY A 161 7.16 14.88 -2.01
N LEU A 162 8.30 15.55 -2.04
CA LEU A 162 9.29 15.72 -0.98
C LEU A 162 9.89 14.40 -0.47
N PHE A 163 9.07 13.52 0.08
CA PHE A 163 9.49 12.21 0.63
C PHE A 163 9.24 11.06 -0.35
N THR A 164 8.37 11.26 -1.32
CA THR A 164 7.93 10.25 -2.29
C THR A 164 7.89 10.85 -3.70
N MET A 165 7.36 10.10 -4.66
CA MET A 165 7.02 10.67 -5.96
C MET A 165 6.12 11.90 -5.81
N GLY A 166 6.38 12.91 -6.62
CA GLY A 166 5.42 13.97 -6.88
C GLY A 166 4.45 13.60 -8.00
N PRO A 167 3.52 14.50 -8.35
CA PRO A 167 2.50 14.25 -9.38
C PRO A 167 3.03 13.83 -10.75
N VAL A 168 4.17 14.38 -11.17
CA VAL A 168 4.77 14.12 -12.50
C VAL A 168 5.44 12.73 -12.52
N GLU A 169 6.20 12.41 -11.47
CA GLU A 169 6.87 11.13 -11.31
C GLU A 169 5.84 10.01 -11.16
N ALA A 170 4.78 10.23 -10.38
CA ALA A 170 3.69 9.27 -10.24
C ALA A 170 2.94 9.03 -11.55
N ALA A 171 2.73 10.06 -12.38
CA ALA A 171 2.17 9.90 -13.72
C ALA A 171 3.10 9.10 -14.65
N LYS A 172 4.43 9.20 -14.47
CA LYS A 172 5.39 8.34 -15.18
C LYS A 172 5.33 6.90 -14.65
N ALA A 173 5.15 6.70 -13.34
CA ALA A 173 4.95 5.38 -12.77
C ALA A 173 3.70 4.69 -13.35
N VAL A 174 2.59 5.42 -13.53
CA VAL A 174 1.38 4.89 -14.20
C VAL A 174 1.69 4.41 -15.62
N GLU A 175 2.51 5.16 -16.37
CA GLU A 175 2.93 4.81 -17.73
C GLU A 175 3.76 3.51 -17.76
N LEU A 176 4.59 3.28 -16.73
CA LEU A 176 5.41 2.07 -16.61
C LEU A 176 4.58 0.86 -16.16
N ILE A 177 3.78 1.01 -15.11
CA ILE A 177 3.00 -0.07 -14.50
C ILE A 177 1.80 -0.46 -15.37
N LYS A 178 1.17 0.48 -16.04
CA LYS A 178 -0.02 0.31 -16.90
C LYS A 178 -1.20 -0.38 -16.19
N PRO A 179 -1.62 0.07 -15.00
CA PRO A 179 -2.76 -0.50 -14.31
C PRO A 179 -4.07 -0.09 -15.01
N GLU A 180 -5.17 -0.83 -14.76
CA GLU A 180 -6.51 -0.40 -15.23
C GLU A 180 -7.00 0.82 -14.44
N VAL A 181 -6.68 0.85 -13.15
CA VAL A 181 -7.08 1.89 -12.21
C VAL A 181 -5.88 2.38 -11.40
N VAL A 182 -5.76 3.68 -11.23
CA VAL A 182 -4.80 4.26 -10.28
C VAL A 182 -5.51 5.11 -9.23
N ILE A 183 -5.12 4.94 -7.98
CA ILE A 183 -5.61 5.70 -6.82
C ILE A 183 -4.43 6.44 -6.22
N PRO A 184 -4.42 7.79 -6.23
CA PRO A 184 -3.38 8.56 -5.57
C PRO A 184 -3.52 8.47 -4.05
N ILE A 185 -2.39 8.32 -3.35
CA ILE A 185 -2.27 8.26 -1.90
C ILE A 185 -1.13 9.15 -1.42
N HIS A 186 -0.88 9.20 -0.11
CA HIS A 186 0.24 9.91 0.53
C HIS A 186 0.28 11.40 0.17
N TYR A 187 -0.85 12.10 0.23
CA TYR A 187 -0.98 13.54 0.01
C TYR A 187 -1.99 14.17 0.98
N ALA A 188 -2.00 15.49 1.08
CA ALA A 188 -2.90 16.29 1.93
C ALA A 188 -2.82 16.02 3.44
N THR A 189 -1.93 15.16 3.92
CA THR A 189 -1.79 14.82 5.35
C THR A 189 -0.92 15.84 6.09
N PHE A 190 0.18 16.25 5.49
CA PHE A 190 1.10 17.25 6.03
C PHE A 190 1.14 18.50 5.14
N PRO A 191 1.36 19.70 5.72
CA PRO A 191 1.39 20.95 4.94
C PRO A 191 2.46 20.99 3.84
N LEU A 192 3.55 20.22 4.00
CA LEU A 192 4.67 20.17 3.05
C LEU A 192 4.38 19.31 1.79
N LEU A 193 3.34 18.46 1.85
CA LEU A 193 2.96 17.60 0.75
C LEU A 193 2.02 18.34 -0.22
N GLU A 194 1.85 17.78 -1.42
CA GLU A 194 0.75 18.20 -2.31
C GLU A 194 -0.58 18.11 -1.58
N GLN A 195 -1.41 19.15 -1.69
CA GLN A 195 -2.67 19.24 -0.94
C GLN A 195 -3.87 18.69 -1.73
N THR A 196 -3.73 18.51 -3.04
CA THR A 196 -4.77 17.95 -3.92
C THR A 196 -4.16 16.99 -4.95
N ALA A 197 -4.99 16.16 -5.56
CA ALA A 197 -4.58 15.27 -6.64
C ALA A 197 -4.62 15.94 -8.04
N ASP A 198 -5.00 17.20 -8.15
CA ASP A 198 -5.30 17.84 -9.44
C ASP A 198 -4.10 17.84 -10.40
N LYS A 199 -2.89 18.10 -9.89
CA LYS A 199 -1.67 18.06 -10.70
C LYS A 199 -1.38 16.66 -11.23
N PHE A 200 -1.62 15.63 -10.41
CA PHE A 200 -1.46 14.24 -10.81
C PHE A 200 -2.46 13.84 -11.90
N VAL A 201 -3.75 14.15 -11.69
CA VAL A 201 -4.80 13.90 -12.68
C VAL A 201 -4.48 14.60 -14.00
N GLY A 202 -4.06 15.87 -13.95
CA GLY A 202 -3.62 16.63 -15.13
C GLY A 202 -2.41 16.00 -15.83
N ALA A 203 -1.41 15.55 -15.07
CA ALA A 203 -0.21 14.91 -15.62
C ALA A 203 -0.51 13.59 -16.32
N VAL A 204 -1.35 12.73 -15.73
CA VAL A 204 -1.80 11.47 -16.35
C VAL A 204 -2.60 11.74 -17.62
N LYS A 205 -3.54 12.69 -17.58
CA LYS A 205 -4.35 13.08 -18.75
C LYS A 205 -3.48 13.59 -19.90
N ASN A 206 -2.52 14.45 -19.60
CA ASN A 206 -1.63 15.04 -20.61
C ASN A 206 -0.74 14.00 -21.30
N LYS A 207 -0.46 12.88 -20.65
CA LYS A 207 0.29 11.75 -21.23
C LYS A 207 -0.58 10.85 -22.13
N GLY A 208 -1.91 11.01 -22.11
CA GLY A 208 -2.82 10.17 -22.89
C GLY A 208 -2.83 8.69 -22.47
N ILE A 209 -2.46 8.39 -21.20
CA ILE A 209 -2.41 7.01 -20.71
C ILE A 209 -3.84 6.48 -20.53
N PRO A 210 -4.17 5.29 -21.07
CA PRO A 210 -5.50 4.69 -20.95
C PRO A 210 -5.70 4.05 -19.56
N VAL A 211 -5.80 4.88 -18.54
CA VAL A 211 -5.99 4.47 -17.13
C VAL A 211 -7.15 5.24 -16.52
N LYS A 212 -7.91 4.61 -15.64
CA LYS A 212 -8.94 5.27 -14.84
C LYS A 212 -8.31 5.83 -13.56
N VAL A 213 -8.24 7.15 -13.44
CA VAL A 213 -7.78 7.81 -12.20
C VAL A 213 -8.97 7.95 -11.25
N ILE A 214 -8.87 7.38 -10.06
CA ILE A 214 -9.90 7.46 -9.00
C ILE A 214 -9.32 8.25 -7.83
N VAL A 215 -9.81 9.46 -7.63
CA VAL A 215 -9.46 10.29 -6.48
C VAL A 215 -10.49 10.05 -5.38
N LEU A 216 -10.10 9.32 -4.35
CA LEU A 216 -10.93 9.05 -3.17
C LEU A 216 -10.78 10.16 -2.13
N LYS A 217 -11.81 10.41 -1.36
CA LYS A 217 -11.70 11.08 -0.07
C LYS A 217 -11.42 10.02 1.01
N PRO A 218 -10.75 10.37 2.12
CA PRO A 218 -10.61 9.43 3.23
C PRO A 218 -11.97 8.88 3.67
N GLY A 219 -12.10 7.56 3.67
CA GLY A 219 -13.37 6.85 3.93
C GLY A 219 -14.12 6.37 2.70
N ASP A 220 -13.84 6.91 1.53
CA ASP A 220 -14.49 6.48 0.28
C ASP A 220 -14.01 5.10 -0.17
N TYR A 221 -14.88 4.41 -0.89
CA TYR A 221 -14.65 3.08 -1.46
C TYR A 221 -14.56 3.13 -2.98
N TYR A 222 -13.65 2.36 -3.53
CA TYR A 222 -13.66 1.96 -4.94
C TYR A 222 -13.97 0.46 -5.04
N HIS A 223 -15.11 0.09 -5.61
CA HIS A 223 -15.52 -1.30 -5.82
C HIS A 223 -15.07 -1.80 -7.20
N PHE A 224 -14.63 -3.07 -7.27
CA PHE A 224 -14.12 -3.69 -8.50
C PHE A 224 -14.56 -5.15 -8.68
#